data_d281be8074b723dd0acf63f882d7314b
#
_entry.id   d281be8074b723dd0acf63f882d7314b
#
_cell.length_a   1.000
_cell.length_b   1.000
_cell.length_c   1.000
_cell.angle_alpha   90.00
_cell.angle_beta   90.00
_cell.angle_gamma   90.00
#
_symmetry.space_group_name_H-M   'P 1'
#
loop_
_entity.id
_entity.type
_entity.pdbx_description
1 polymer ?
#
loop_
_entity_poly.entity_id
_entity_poly.type
_entity_poly.pdbx_seq_one_letter_code
_entity_poly.pdbx_strand_id
1 'polypeptide(L)'
;MSWYEERKEEWTMGKLYGIGVGPGDPELLTLKAYRILKEADIIFCPEKEAGAGSFAFDIIKDLLKDTKARIVNLVYPMHYHGGKLRRMWEDNAGRIAGMLKEDRTGAFITLGDPAVYSTFMYTLPYIERAGVEVEVVPGITSFCAVADSMKMPLVAWDEDLVVAPVRKNSGEELGKVLREHDNVVLMKPSSDQEALIQAIRENHLEDNFVLITKSGTGEERLVTDFEELKQYDIPYLSTIIIKRQGRQTHDCV
;
A
#
# COMPACT_ATOMS: atom_id res chain seq x y z
N MET A 1 20.60 -16.74 15.91
CA MET A 1 20.53 -15.55 16.74
C MET A 1 19.68 -14.55 15.97
N SER A 2 18.54 -14.22 16.54
CA SER A 2 17.46 -13.48 15.87
C SER A 2 17.83 -12.00 15.76
N TRP A 3 17.57 -11.40 14.61
CA TRP A 3 17.62 -9.94 14.35
C TRP A 3 16.80 -9.12 15.37
N TYR A 4 15.96 -9.79 16.15
CA TYR A 4 15.04 -9.23 17.13
C TYR A 4 15.64 -9.00 18.53
N GLU A 5 16.75 -9.65 18.89
CA GLU A 5 17.24 -9.66 20.28
C GLU A 5 18.26 -8.57 20.62
N GLU A 6 18.83 -7.87 19.63
CA GLU A 6 19.89 -6.86 19.86
C GLU A 6 19.40 -5.42 20.10
N ARG A 7 18.08 -5.15 20.09
CA ARG A 7 17.56 -3.80 20.27
C ARG A 7 16.62 -3.64 21.48
N LYS A 8 17.09 -4.00 22.66
CA LYS A 8 16.53 -3.46 23.90
C LYS A 8 17.30 -2.20 24.29
N GLU A 9 17.29 -1.18 23.45
CA GLU A 9 17.50 0.19 23.92
C GLU A 9 16.32 0.54 24.83
N GLU A 10 16.55 1.22 25.94
CA GLU A 10 15.47 1.69 26.80
C GLU A 10 14.64 2.71 25.98
N TRP A 11 13.46 2.30 25.56
CA TRP A 11 12.49 3.16 24.90
C TRP A 11 12.07 4.26 25.88
N THR A 12 12.37 5.51 25.55
CA THR A 12 12.11 6.68 26.41
C THR A 12 10.85 7.46 26.00
N MET A 13 10.20 7.01 24.94
CA MET A 13 9.01 7.62 24.37
C MET A 13 7.84 6.64 24.39
N GLY A 14 6.64 7.13 24.07
CA GLY A 14 5.47 6.29 23.92
C GLY A 14 5.56 5.32 22.74
N LYS A 15 4.52 4.54 22.53
CA LYS A 15 4.46 3.47 21.52
C LYS A 15 3.76 3.93 20.25
N LEU A 16 4.29 3.56 19.09
CA LEU A 16 3.67 3.77 17.79
C LEU A 16 3.27 2.44 17.15
N TYR A 17 2.05 2.36 16.65
CA TYR A 17 1.58 1.28 15.80
C TYR A 17 1.54 1.72 14.35
N GLY A 18 2.28 1.02 13.45
CA GLY A 18 2.14 1.18 12.00
C GLY A 18 1.03 0.26 11.52
N ILE A 19 -0.09 0.81 11.08
CA ILE A 19 -1.34 0.07 10.85
C ILE A 19 -1.73 0.08 9.37
N GLY A 20 -1.87 -1.11 8.78
CA GLY A 20 -2.54 -1.28 7.49
C GLY A 20 -4.05 -1.21 7.67
N VAL A 21 -4.69 -0.28 6.96
CA VAL A 21 -6.16 -0.11 7.02
C VAL A 21 -6.91 -0.88 5.94
N GLY A 22 -6.20 -1.70 5.17
CA GLY A 22 -6.82 -2.43 4.06
C GLY A 22 -6.94 -1.61 2.77
N PRO A 23 -7.52 -2.20 1.71
CA PRO A 23 -7.48 -1.65 0.36
C PRO A 23 -8.53 -0.56 0.06
N GLY A 24 -9.63 -0.49 0.85
CA GLY A 24 -10.70 0.46 0.58
C GLY A 24 -12.00 0.16 1.34
N ASP A 25 -12.34 -1.10 1.51
CA ASP A 25 -13.49 -1.52 2.31
C ASP A 25 -13.15 -1.48 3.80
N PRO A 26 -13.87 -0.68 4.63
CA PRO A 26 -13.63 -0.60 6.07
C PRO A 26 -13.85 -1.93 6.81
N GLU A 27 -14.66 -2.84 6.29
CA GLU A 27 -14.89 -4.16 6.89
C GLU A 27 -13.68 -5.10 6.74
N LEU A 28 -12.73 -4.74 5.86
CA LEU A 28 -11.45 -5.45 5.72
C LEU A 28 -10.38 -4.96 6.71
N LEU A 29 -10.74 -4.08 7.63
CA LEU A 29 -9.86 -3.70 8.74
C LEU A 29 -9.70 -4.88 9.70
N THR A 30 -8.45 -5.22 10.06
CA THR A 30 -8.23 -6.30 11.03
C THR A 30 -8.75 -5.92 12.42
N LEU A 31 -9.25 -6.89 13.18
CA LEU A 31 -9.72 -6.67 14.56
C LEU A 31 -8.64 -6.04 15.45
N LYS A 32 -7.37 -6.42 15.25
CA LYS A 32 -6.24 -5.83 15.98
C LYS A 32 -6.09 -4.34 15.63
N ALA A 33 -6.13 -4.00 14.35
CA ALA A 33 -6.05 -2.62 13.88
C ALA A 33 -7.20 -1.77 14.44
N TYR A 34 -8.43 -2.27 14.36
CA TYR A 34 -9.61 -1.58 14.88
C TYR A 34 -9.49 -1.27 16.38
N ARG A 35 -9.12 -2.27 17.18
CA ARG A 35 -8.95 -2.09 18.63
C ARG A 35 -7.91 -1.01 18.95
N ILE A 36 -6.74 -1.08 18.32
CA ILE A 36 -5.66 -0.11 18.54
C ILE A 36 -6.10 1.30 18.14
N LEU A 37 -6.76 1.46 16.98
CA LEU A 37 -7.25 2.74 16.50
C LEU A 37 -8.30 3.38 17.43
N LYS A 38 -9.12 2.56 18.10
CA LYS A 38 -10.11 3.05 19.08
C LYS A 38 -9.46 3.54 20.38
N GLU A 39 -8.31 3.00 20.73
CA GLU A 39 -7.59 3.27 21.99
C GLU A 39 -6.45 4.28 21.83
N ALA A 40 -6.02 4.58 20.60
CA ALA A 40 -4.92 5.49 20.32
C ALA A 40 -5.20 6.92 20.78
N ASP A 41 -4.19 7.60 21.33
CA ASP A 41 -4.23 9.02 21.65
C ASP A 41 -4.08 9.90 20.42
N ILE A 42 -3.29 9.42 19.44
CA ILE A 42 -2.98 10.16 18.22
C ILE A 42 -3.04 9.22 17.02
N ILE A 43 -3.72 9.66 15.96
CA ILE A 43 -3.71 8.97 14.66
C ILE A 43 -2.98 9.86 13.65
N PHE A 44 -1.87 9.37 13.15
CA PHE A 44 -1.07 10.01 12.11
C PHE A 44 -1.54 9.55 10.73
N CYS A 45 -1.98 10.51 9.92
CA CYS A 45 -2.58 10.30 8.62
C CYS A 45 -1.65 10.83 7.52
N PRO A 46 -1.05 9.99 6.66
CA PRO A 46 -0.24 10.47 5.56
C PRO A 46 -1.11 11.15 4.49
N GLU A 47 -0.66 12.31 4.01
CA GLU A 47 -1.25 13.02 2.88
C GLU A 47 -0.17 13.41 1.86
N LYS A 48 -0.52 13.52 0.57
CA LYS A 48 0.46 13.83 -0.49
C LYS A 48 0.91 15.28 -0.49
N GLU A 49 0.05 16.18 -0.06
CA GLU A 49 0.26 17.63 0.07
C GLU A 49 -0.64 18.18 1.18
N ALA A 50 -0.26 19.31 1.75
CA ALA A 50 -0.96 19.89 2.87
C ALA A 50 -2.43 20.20 2.53
N GLY A 51 -3.35 19.61 3.32
CA GLY A 51 -4.79 19.79 3.13
C GLY A 51 -5.43 18.92 2.05
N ALA A 52 -4.68 18.01 1.40
CA ALA A 52 -5.25 17.07 0.42
C ALA A 52 -6.11 15.98 1.07
N GLY A 53 -5.97 15.80 2.38
CA GLY A 53 -6.59 14.70 3.10
C GLY A 53 -5.85 13.38 2.97
N SER A 54 -6.24 12.41 3.78
CA SER A 54 -5.64 11.08 3.79
C SER A 54 -6.63 10.04 3.32
N PHE A 55 -6.34 9.41 2.18
CA PHE A 55 -7.18 8.34 1.65
C PHE A 55 -7.29 7.16 2.63
N ALA A 56 -6.20 6.84 3.34
CA ALA A 56 -6.23 5.81 4.38
C ALA A 56 -7.17 6.17 5.54
N PHE A 57 -7.27 7.46 5.89
CA PHE A 57 -8.21 7.91 6.91
C PHE A 57 -9.66 7.89 6.41
N ASP A 58 -9.90 8.21 5.14
CA ASP A 58 -11.24 8.17 4.55
C ASP A 58 -11.89 6.79 4.63
N ILE A 59 -11.09 5.72 4.54
CA ILE A 59 -11.58 4.34 4.69
C ILE A 59 -12.16 4.10 6.09
N ILE A 60 -11.50 4.60 7.14
CA ILE A 60 -11.80 4.22 8.52
C ILE A 60 -12.54 5.30 9.32
N LYS A 61 -12.70 6.51 8.79
CA LYS A 61 -13.28 7.65 9.52
C LYS A 61 -14.64 7.37 10.14
N ASP A 62 -15.48 6.61 9.42
CA ASP A 62 -16.82 6.28 9.90
C ASP A 62 -16.81 5.27 11.06
N LEU A 63 -15.83 4.37 11.10
CA LEU A 63 -15.60 3.46 12.23
C LEU A 63 -15.08 4.18 13.48
N LEU A 64 -14.52 5.37 13.30
CA LEU A 64 -13.86 6.15 14.34
C LEU A 64 -14.60 7.43 14.74
N LYS A 65 -15.91 7.55 14.44
CA LYS A 65 -16.72 8.74 14.77
C LYS A 65 -16.66 9.13 16.24
N ASP A 66 -16.56 8.15 17.13
CA ASP A 66 -16.53 8.35 18.58
C ASP A 66 -15.10 8.34 19.16
N THR A 67 -14.07 8.35 18.31
CA THR A 67 -12.69 8.37 18.80
C THR A 67 -12.36 9.70 19.49
N LYS A 68 -11.57 9.63 20.55
CA LYS A 68 -10.99 10.80 21.20
C LYS A 68 -9.58 11.10 20.67
N ALA A 69 -9.08 10.28 19.76
CA ALA A 69 -7.75 10.44 19.20
C ALA A 69 -7.60 11.79 18.49
N ARG A 70 -6.47 12.42 18.68
CA ARG A 70 -6.08 13.58 17.88
C ARG A 70 -5.65 13.12 16.48
N ILE A 71 -6.32 13.60 15.45
CA ILE A 71 -5.93 13.34 14.07
C ILE A 71 -4.83 14.32 13.66
N VAL A 72 -3.73 13.81 13.13
CA VAL A 72 -2.56 14.58 12.71
C VAL A 72 -2.16 14.20 11.29
N ASN A 73 -2.29 15.14 10.36
CA ASN A 73 -1.85 14.95 9.00
C ASN A 73 -0.32 15.15 8.88
N LEU A 74 0.32 14.23 8.15
CA LEU A 74 1.74 14.25 7.84
C LEU A 74 1.94 14.25 6.34
N VAL A 75 2.59 15.29 5.82
CA VAL A 75 2.80 15.44 4.37
C VAL A 75 3.93 14.52 3.89
N TYR A 76 3.63 13.70 2.87
CA TYR A 76 4.56 12.81 2.17
C TYR A 76 4.46 13.03 0.66
N PRO A 77 5.11 14.05 0.09
CA PRO A 77 5.05 14.35 -1.34
C PRO A 77 5.62 13.22 -2.18
N MET A 78 4.94 12.88 -3.26
CA MET A 78 5.32 11.77 -4.13
C MET A 78 6.37 12.15 -5.19
N HIS A 79 6.72 13.44 -5.32
CA HIS A 79 7.50 13.97 -6.44
C HIS A 79 8.95 14.31 -6.10
N TYR A 80 9.42 14.00 -4.90
CA TYR A 80 10.78 14.30 -4.51
C TYR A 80 11.72 13.13 -4.77
N HIS A 81 12.94 13.43 -5.21
CA HIS A 81 14.01 12.47 -5.42
C HIS A 81 15.13 12.63 -4.36
N GLY A 82 15.67 11.51 -3.90
CA GLY A 82 16.91 11.45 -3.13
C GLY A 82 16.88 12.18 -1.78
N GLY A 83 17.78 13.14 -1.58
CA GLY A 83 18.01 13.77 -0.28
C GLY A 83 16.82 14.53 0.33
N LYS A 84 15.90 15.05 -0.50
CA LYS A 84 14.70 15.74 -0.01
C LYS A 84 13.70 14.78 0.65
N LEU A 85 13.54 13.56 0.10
CA LEU A 85 12.70 12.52 0.69
C LEU A 85 13.23 12.09 2.06
N ARG A 86 14.55 11.89 2.18
CA ARG A 86 15.17 11.50 3.46
C ARG A 86 14.93 12.53 4.56
N ARG A 87 15.16 13.82 4.26
CA ARG A 87 14.90 14.90 5.23
C ARG A 87 13.44 14.92 5.68
N MET A 88 12.51 14.73 4.76
CA MET A 88 11.09 14.72 5.08
C MET A 88 10.72 13.53 5.97
N TRP A 89 11.26 12.33 5.72
CA TRP A 89 11.04 11.17 6.59
C TRP A 89 11.62 11.45 8.00
N GLU A 90 12.80 12.04 8.08
CA GLU A 90 13.45 12.44 9.34
C GLU A 90 12.65 13.52 10.08
N ASP A 91 12.20 14.56 9.38
CA ASP A 91 11.38 15.63 9.95
C ASP A 91 10.04 15.09 10.49
N ASN A 92 9.35 14.23 9.71
CA ASN A 92 8.11 13.62 10.14
C ASN A 92 8.32 12.65 11.33
N ALA A 93 9.42 11.88 11.33
CA ALA A 93 9.78 11.03 12.46
C ALA A 93 10.01 11.86 13.74
N GLY A 94 10.72 12.98 13.64
CA GLY A 94 10.92 13.92 14.74
C GLY A 94 9.59 14.51 15.27
N ARG A 95 8.66 14.84 14.36
CA ARG A 95 7.31 15.31 14.74
C ARG A 95 6.51 14.22 15.46
N ILE A 96 6.53 12.97 14.97
CA ILE A 96 5.89 11.82 15.60
C ILE A 96 6.45 11.62 17.00
N ALA A 97 7.78 11.50 17.14
CA ALA A 97 8.43 11.32 18.44
C ALA A 97 8.11 12.46 19.42
N GLY A 98 8.15 13.70 18.96
CA GLY A 98 7.79 14.86 19.78
C GLY A 98 6.36 14.86 20.33
N MET A 99 5.42 14.18 19.61
CA MET A 99 4.02 14.06 20.02
C MET A 99 3.75 12.82 20.88
N LEU A 100 4.61 11.79 20.82
CA LEU A 100 4.49 10.55 21.59
C LEU A 100 5.26 10.58 22.92
N LYS A 101 5.57 11.76 23.43
CA LYS A 101 6.11 11.91 24.78
C LYS A 101 5.06 11.50 25.82
N GLU A 102 5.53 11.16 27.04
CA GLU A 102 4.64 10.91 28.20
C GLU A 102 3.75 9.66 28.03
N ASP A 103 4.32 8.55 27.56
CA ASP A 103 3.64 7.24 27.41
C ASP A 103 2.40 7.23 26.50
N ARG A 104 2.30 8.17 25.57
CA ARG A 104 1.19 8.21 24.61
C ARG A 104 1.28 7.10 23.58
N THR A 105 0.11 6.62 23.18
CA THR A 105 -0.04 5.65 22.12
C THR A 105 -0.40 6.33 20.80
N GLY A 106 0.42 6.11 19.77
CA GLY A 106 0.17 6.59 18.41
C GLY A 106 -0.20 5.48 17.44
N ALA A 107 -1.00 5.80 16.45
CA ALA A 107 -1.27 4.94 15.30
C ALA A 107 -0.92 5.68 14.02
N PHE A 108 0.03 5.15 13.22
CA PHE A 108 0.32 5.64 11.87
C PHE A 108 -0.42 4.75 10.88
N ILE A 109 -1.41 5.30 10.20
CA ILE A 109 -2.22 4.52 9.25
C ILE A 109 -1.62 4.54 7.83
N THR A 110 -1.77 3.43 7.12
CA THR A 110 -1.37 3.32 5.72
C THR A 110 -2.37 2.48 4.93
N LEU A 111 -2.55 2.82 3.67
CA LEU A 111 -3.40 2.07 2.75
C LEU A 111 -2.84 0.65 2.53
N GLY A 112 -3.71 -0.35 2.45
CA GLY A 112 -3.33 -1.74 2.26
C GLY A 112 -2.56 -2.29 3.45
N ASP A 113 -1.36 -2.79 3.20
CA ASP A 113 -0.43 -3.35 4.18
C ASP A 113 0.82 -2.48 4.34
N PRO A 114 1.32 -2.26 5.57
CA PRO A 114 2.50 -1.44 5.81
C PRO A 114 3.77 -1.92 5.10
N ALA A 115 3.93 -3.23 4.89
CA ALA A 115 5.12 -3.80 4.26
C ALA A 115 5.17 -3.64 2.74
N VAL A 116 4.04 -3.22 2.09
CA VAL A 116 3.94 -3.11 0.64
C VAL A 116 3.94 -1.65 0.18
N TYR A 117 5.09 -1.16 -0.28
CA TYR A 117 5.29 0.20 -0.84
C TYR A 117 4.76 1.35 0.02
N SER A 118 4.82 1.21 1.34
CA SER A 118 4.28 2.16 2.30
C SER A 118 5.31 3.22 2.71
N THR A 119 4.88 4.48 2.82
CA THR A 119 5.68 5.58 3.38
C THR A 119 6.04 5.35 4.85
N PHE A 120 5.22 4.59 5.58
CA PHE A 120 5.51 4.19 6.95
C PHE A 120 6.84 3.44 7.06
N MET A 121 7.04 2.38 6.24
CA MET A 121 8.27 1.58 6.29
C MET A 121 9.52 2.38 5.92
N TYR A 122 9.41 3.41 5.09
CA TYR A 122 10.54 4.32 4.79
C TYR A 122 10.83 5.27 5.96
N THR A 123 9.83 5.63 6.75
CA THR A 123 9.96 6.52 7.92
C THR A 123 10.38 5.75 9.18
N LEU A 124 10.05 4.46 9.28
CA LEU A 124 10.28 3.59 10.43
C LEU A 124 11.71 3.67 11.01
N PRO A 125 12.81 3.57 10.22
CA PRO A 125 14.16 3.63 10.78
C PRO A 125 14.49 4.96 11.48
N TYR A 126 13.82 6.05 11.11
CA TYR A 126 13.99 7.36 11.72
C TYR A 126 13.19 7.50 13.02
N ILE A 127 12.00 6.87 13.06
CA ILE A 127 11.14 6.82 14.25
C ILE A 127 11.82 6.02 15.36
N GLU A 128 12.33 4.83 15.03
CA GLU A 128 13.08 3.98 15.98
C GLU A 128 14.32 4.69 16.53
N ARG A 129 15.09 5.39 15.66
CA ARG A 129 16.25 6.20 16.09
C ARG A 129 15.88 7.36 17.01
N ALA A 130 14.65 7.85 16.92
CA ALA A 130 14.14 8.86 17.84
C ALA A 130 13.66 8.30 19.19
N GLY A 131 13.85 6.99 19.46
CA GLY A 131 13.56 6.34 20.74
C GLY A 131 12.09 5.93 20.92
N VAL A 132 11.31 5.83 19.84
CA VAL A 132 9.90 5.39 19.87
C VAL A 132 9.83 3.89 19.67
N GLU A 133 9.16 3.17 20.58
CA GLU A 133 8.82 1.77 20.38
C GLU A 133 7.82 1.62 19.23
N VAL A 134 8.09 0.74 18.27
CA VAL A 134 7.21 0.55 17.11
C VAL A 134 6.75 -0.90 16.99
N GLU A 135 5.45 -1.06 16.76
CA GLU A 135 4.83 -2.34 16.39
C GLU A 135 4.10 -2.20 15.05
N VAL A 136 4.28 -3.16 14.14
CA VAL A 136 3.61 -3.16 12.85
C VAL A 136 2.40 -4.09 12.89
N VAL A 137 1.25 -3.56 12.47
CA VAL A 137 -0.01 -4.31 12.39
C VAL A 137 -0.35 -4.48 10.90
N PRO A 138 -0.37 -5.72 10.39
CA PRO A 138 -0.63 -5.98 8.98
C PRO A 138 -2.06 -5.57 8.58
N GLY A 139 -2.21 -5.24 7.30
CA GLY A 139 -3.48 -5.02 6.64
C GLY A 139 -3.63 -5.92 5.41
N ILE A 140 -4.82 -5.94 4.82
CA ILE A 140 -5.06 -6.68 3.57
C ILE A 140 -4.50 -5.87 2.40
N THR A 141 -3.67 -6.49 1.57
CA THR A 141 -3.12 -5.87 0.37
C THR A 141 -4.18 -5.72 -0.72
N SER A 142 -4.09 -4.66 -1.52
CA SER A 142 -5.07 -4.41 -2.60
C SER A 142 -5.16 -5.56 -3.60
N PHE A 143 -4.04 -6.15 -3.98
CA PHE A 143 -4.02 -7.22 -4.99
C PHE A 143 -4.64 -8.54 -4.49
N CYS A 144 -4.55 -8.85 -3.18
CA CYS A 144 -5.27 -9.99 -2.63
C CYS A 144 -6.78 -9.72 -2.64
N ALA A 145 -7.23 -8.56 -2.14
CA ALA A 145 -8.64 -8.21 -2.12
C ALA A 145 -9.26 -8.16 -3.54
N VAL A 146 -8.49 -7.67 -4.52
CA VAL A 146 -8.89 -7.66 -5.93
C VAL A 146 -9.09 -9.08 -6.45
N ALA A 147 -8.13 -9.97 -6.22
CA ALA A 147 -8.22 -11.36 -6.68
C ALA A 147 -9.42 -12.09 -6.04
N ASP A 148 -9.64 -11.87 -4.74
CA ASP A 148 -10.77 -12.44 -4.00
C ASP A 148 -12.11 -11.94 -4.52
N SER A 149 -12.26 -10.62 -4.76
CA SER A 149 -13.49 -10.04 -5.31
C SER A 149 -13.86 -10.61 -6.69
N MET A 150 -12.84 -10.94 -7.48
CA MET A 150 -12.98 -11.55 -8.79
C MET A 150 -13.10 -13.09 -8.73
N LYS A 151 -12.97 -13.70 -7.56
CA LYS A 151 -12.90 -15.16 -7.39
C LYS A 151 -11.80 -15.79 -8.25
N MET A 152 -10.69 -15.13 -8.37
CA MET A 152 -9.55 -15.52 -9.20
C MET A 152 -8.35 -15.82 -8.29
N PRO A 153 -7.73 -17.02 -8.38
CA PRO A 153 -6.51 -17.28 -7.64
C PRO A 153 -5.38 -16.41 -8.18
N LEU A 154 -4.63 -15.74 -7.28
CA LEU A 154 -3.41 -15.02 -7.67
C LEU A 154 -2.34 -15.98 -8.18
N VAL A 155 -2.19 -17.10 -7.51
CA VAL A 155 -1.26 -18.19 -7.82
C VAL A 155 -1.94 -19.51 -7.57
N ALA A 156 -1.60 -20.52 -8.36
CA ALA A 156 -2.06 -21.89 -8.22
C ALA A 156 -0.87 -22.85 -8.37
N TRP A 157 -0.86 -23.91 -7.58
CA TRP A 157 0.12 -25.00 -7.65
C TRP A 157 1.58 -24.51 -7.58
N ASP A 158 2.31 -24.66 -8.66
CA ASP A 158 3.75 -24.34 -8.84
C ASP A 158 3.99 -23.01 -9.58
N GLU A 159 2.93 -22.24 -9.83
CA GLU A 159 3.05 -20.90 -10.43
C GLU A 159 3.79 -19.94 -9.47
N ASP A 160 4.54 -19.00 -10.05
CA ASP A 160 5.13 -17.92 -9.28
C ASP A 160 4.28 -16.64 -9.29
N LEU A 161 4.54 -15.75 -8.32
CA LEU A 161 3.93 -14.41 -8.24
C LEU A 161 5.01 -13.35 -8.05
N VAL A 162 5.03 -12.38 -8.95
CA VAL A 162 5.87 -11.19 -8.82
C VAL A 162 5.01 -9.96 -8.58
N VAL A 163 5.36 -9.17 -7.55
CA VAL A 163 4.76 -7.86 -7.29
C VAL A 163 5.79 -6.78 -7.63
N ALA A 164 5.55 -6.01 -8.67
CA ALA A 164 6.47 -4.99 -9.18
C ALA A 164 5.78 -3.61 -9.33
N PRO A 165 6.49 -2.50 -9.08
CA PRO A 165 5.97 -1.17 -9.39
C PRO A 165 6.26 -0.82 -10.86
N VAL A 166 5.28 -0.19 -11.52
CA VAL A 166 5.55 0.50 -12.79
C VAL A 166 6.34 1.78 -12.49
N ARG A 167 7.47 1.98 -13.17
CA ARG A 167 8.33 3.15 -13.02
C ARG A 167 8.45 3.86 -14.36
N LYS A 168 8.75 5.15 -14.30
CA LYS A 168 9.05 5.94 -15.50
C LYS A 168 10.22 5.32 -16.27
N ASN A 169 10.08 5.15 -17.58
CA ASN A 169 11.08 4.57 -18.49
C ASN A 169 11.46 3.11 -18.14
N SER A 170 10.55 2.31 -17.56
CA SER A 170 10.82 0.91 -17.21
C SER A 170 10.28 -0.10 -18.23
N GLY A 171 10.02 0.28 -19.48
CA GLY A 171 9.38 -0.58 -20.47
C GLY A 171 10.12 -1.91 -20.73
N GLU A 172 11.46 -1.86 -20.85
CA GLU A 172 12.28 -3.08 -21.04
C GLU A 172 12.23 -4.01 -19.81
N GLU A 173 12.35 -3.43 -18.60
CA GLU A 173 12.26 -4.16 -17.33
C GLU A 173 10.87 -4.78 -17.14
N LEU A 174 9.82 -4.02 -17.47
CA LEU A 174 8.44 -4.49 -17.47
C LEU A 174 8.24 -5.66 -18.43
N GLY A 175 8.67 -5.51 -19.68
CA GLY A 175 8.59 -6.57 -20.68
C GLY A 175 9.30 -7.85 -20.26
N LYS A 176 10.46 -7.73 -19.59
CA LYS A 176 11.17 -8.87 -19.01
C LYS A 176 10.37 -9.56 -17.92
N VAL A 177 9.85 -8.79 -16.94
CA VAL A 177 9.02 -9.33 -15.84
C VAL A 177 7.80 -10.07 -16.40
N LEU A 178 7.12 -9.52 -17.39
CA LEU A 178 5.96 -10.15 -18.03
C LEU A 178 6.29 -11.43 -18.81
N ARG A 179 7.53 -11.60 -19.28
CA ARG A 179 7.97 -12.82 -19.99
C ARG A 179 8.41 -13.94 -19.05
N GLU A 180 9.00 -13.60 -17.92
CA GLU A 180 9.70 -14.56 -17.06
C GLU A 180 8.82 -15.14 -15.94
N HIS A 181 7.62 -14.54 -15.66
CA HIS A 181 6.78 -14.93 -14.54
C HIS A 181 5.37 -15.31 -14.98
N ASP A 182 4.74 -16.24 -14.25
CA ASP A 182 3.40 -16.73 -14.52
C ASP A 182 2.33 -15.71 -14.13
N ASN A 183 2.48 -15.10 -12.95
CA ASN A 183 1.55 -14.13 -12.42
C ASN A 183 2.29 -12.86 -11.99
N VAL A 184 1.79 -11.71 -12.44
CA VAL A 184 2.42 -10.43 -12.16
C VAL A 184 1.39 -9.44 -11.63
N VAL A 185 1.67 -8.87 -10.47
CA VAL A 185 0.95 -7.73 -9.93
C VAL A 185 1.74 -6.46 -10.22
N LEU A 186 1.19 -5.57 -11.00
CA LEU A 186 1.78 -4.27 -11.30
C LEU A 186 1.14 -3.19 -10.45
N MET A 187 1.95 -2.63 -9.55
CA MET A 187 1.58 -1.53 -8.69
C MET A 187 1.90 -0.19 -9.35
N LYS A 188 1.09 0.84 -9.06
CA LYS A 188 1.27 2.21 -9.59
C LYS A 188 1.30 2.29 -11.14
N PRO A 189 0.37 1.65 -11.84
CA PRO A 189 0.36 1.59 -13.30
C PRO A 189 0.26 2.97 -13.97
N SER A 190 -0.28 3.98 -13.28
CA SER A 190 -0.33 5.37 -13.73
C SER A 190 1.03 6.07 -13.84
N SER A 191 2.12 5.45 -13.34
CA SER A 191 3.45 6.07 -13.39
C SER A 191 4.04 6.10 -14.80
N ASP A 192 3.70 5.11 -15.64
CA ASP A 192 4.09 5.03 -17.04
C ASP A 192 3.11 4.14 -17.81
N GLN A 193 1.93 4.68 -18.10
CA GLN A 193 0.86 3.95 -18.77
C GLN A 193 1.23 3.54 -20.21
N GLU A 194 1.99 4.36 -20.90
CA GLU A 194 2.42 4.07 -22.28
C GLU A 194 3.35 2.85 -22.32
N ALA A 195 4.37 2.82 -21.46
CA ALA A 195 5.27 1.67 -21.33
C ALA A 195 4.53 0.40 -20.91
N LEU A 196 3.53 0.51 -20.03
CA LEU A 196 2.69 -0.60 -19.60
C LEU A 196 1.89 -1.20 -20.78
N ILE A 197 1.17 -0.35 -21.54
CA ILE A 197 0.37 -0.77 -22.69
C ILE A 197 1.26 -1.43 -23.75
N GLN A 198 2.43 -0.85 -24.00
CA GLN A 198 3.40 -1.43 -24.94
C GLN A 198 3.90 -2.80 -24.46
N ALA A 199 4.25 -2.94 -23.18
CA ALA A 199 4.73 -4.20 -22.62
C ALA A 199 3.66 -5.31 -22.66
N ILE A 200 2.39 -5.00 -22.37
CA ILE A 200 1.27 -5.95 -22.49
C ILE A 200 1.16 -6.44 -23.94
N ARG A 201 1.17 -5.52 -24.92
CA ARG A 201 1.04 -5.84 -26.35
C ARG A 201 2.21 -6.68 -26.85
N GLU A 202 3.45 -6.29 -26.55
CA GLU A 202 4.66 -7.00 -27.00
C GLU A 202 4.77 -8.43 -26.43
N ASN A 203 4.09 -8.71 -25.33
CA ASN A 203 4.05 -10.01 -24.70
C ASN A 203 2.76 -10.80 -25.01
N HIS A 204 1.87 -10.29 -25.88
CA HIS A 204 0.61 -10.92 -26.27
C HIS A 204 -0.30 -11.23 -25.06
N LEU A 205 -0.44 -10.28 -24.16
CA LEU A 205 -1.18 -10.41 -22.90
C LEU A 205 -2.46 -9.54 -22.87
N GLU A 206 -2.98 -9.15 -24.03
CA GLU A 206 -4.13 -8.26 -24.18
C GLU A 206 -5.40 -8.85 -23.54
N ASP A 207 -5.53 -10.17 -23.50
CA ASP A 207 -6.66 -10.88 -22.87
C ASP A 207 -6.35 -11.39 -21.47
N ASN A 208 -5.13 -11.16 -20.98
CA ASN A 208 -4.58 -11.78 -19.77
C ASN A 208 -4.41 -10.83 -18.59
N PHE A 209 -4.95 -9.62 -18.64
CA PHE A 209 -4.83 -8.62 -17.58
C PHE A 209 -6.18 -8.25 -16.97
N VAL A 210 -6.11 -7.73 -15.77
CA VAL A 210 -7.22 -7.07 -15.08
C VAL A 210 -6.67 -5.80 -14.42
N LEU A 211 -7.21 -4.65 -14.79
CA LEU A 211 -6.98 -3.40 -14.08
C LEU A 211 -8.13 -3.15 -13.12
N ILE A 212 -7.83 -2.94 -11.84
CA ILE A 212 -8.79 -2.44 -10.87
C ILE A 212 -8.33 -1.09 -10.34
N THR A 213 -9.25 -0.15 -10.26
CA THR A 213 -9.04 1.18 -9.71
C THR A 213 -9.92 1.40 -8.50
N LYS A 214 -9.40 2.09 -7.47
CA LYS A 214 -10.12 2.44 -6.22
C LYS A 214 -10.82 1.23 -5.56
N SER A 215 -10.14 0.08 -5.52
CA SER A 215 -10.68 -1.17 -5.00
C SER A 215 -11.29 -1.02 -3.61
N GLY A 216 -12.45 -1.66 -3.39
CA GLY A 216 -13.19 -1.64 -2.13
C GLY A 216 -13.91 -0.33 -1.83
N THR A 217 -13.95 0.63 -2.75
CA THR A 217 -14.70 1.88 -2.59
C THR A 217 -15.94 1.90 -3.48
N GLY A 218 -16.87 2.83 -3.22
CA GLY A 218 -18.03 3.05 -4.11
C GLY A 218 -17.68 3.52 -5.52
N GLU A 219 -16.40 3.82 -5.80
CA GLU A 219 -15.89 4.25 -7.10
C GLU A 219 -14.99 3.18 -7.75
N GLU A 220 -15.06 1.95 -7.27
CA GLU A 220 -14.33 0.84 -7.87
C GLU A 220 -14.70 0.65 -9.34
N ARG A 221 -13.69 0.51 -10.18
CA ARG A 221 -13.86 0.20 -11.61
C ARG A 221 -12.91 -0.90 -12.05
N LEU A 222 -13.48 -1.84 -12.80
CA LEU A 222 -12.78 -2.95 -13.43
C LEU A 222 -12.61 -2.66 -14.93
N VAL A 223 -11.39 -2.82 -15.46
CA VAL A 223 -11.09 -2.76 -16.89
C VAL A 223 -10.38 -4.06 -17.29
N THR A 224 -10.97 -4.76 -18.26
CA THR A 224 -10.47 -6.04 -18.80
C THR A 224 -10.35 -6.04 -20.31
N ASP A 225 -10.85 -5.00 -20.98
CA ASP A 225 -10.73 -4.79 -22.41
C ASP A 225 -9.49 -3.96 -22.70
N PHE A 226 -8.66 -4.42 -23.65
CA PHE A 226 -7.40 -3.76 -23.97
C PHE A 226 -7.60 -2.43 -24.70
N GLU A 227 -8.63 -2.31 -25.53
CA GLU A 227 -8.94 -1.06 -26.22
C GLU A 227 -9.44 -0.01 -25.22
N GLU A 228 -10.21 -0.43 -24.22
CA GLU A 228 -10.58 0.43 -23.11
C GLU A 228 -9.34 0.87 -22.31
N LEU A 229 -8.44 -0.05 -21.96
CA LEU A 229 -7.20 0.26 -21.21
C LEU A 229 -6.36 1.35 -21.89
N LYS A 230 -6.26 1.32 -23.21
CA LYS A 230 -5.49 2.32 -23.99
C LYS A 230 -6.04 3.73 -23.87
N GLN A 231 -7.34 3.86 -23.65
CA GLN A 231 -8.06 5.15 -23.60
C GLN A 231 -8.34 5.60 -22.17
N TYR A 232 -8.19 4.70 -21.21
CA TYR A 232 -8.52 4.95 -19.81
C TYR A 232 -7.39 5.70 -19.12
N ASP A 233 -7.70 6.86 -18.53
CA ASP A 233 -6.76 7.59 -17.67
C ASP A 233 -6.65 6.87 -16.32
N ILE A 234 -5.58 6.12 -16.14
CA ILE A 234 -5.40 5.25 -14.96
C ILE A 234 -5.13 6.12 -13.73
N PRO A 235 -6.03 6.12 -12.72
CA PRO A 235 -5.81 6.88 -11.50
C PRO A 235 -4.70 6.28 -10.63
N TYR A 236 -4.19 7.07 -9.69
CA TYR A 236 -3.10 6.65 -8.80
C TYR A 236 -3.40 5.37 -8.01
N LEU A 237 -4.64 5.24 -7.49
CA LEU A 237 -5.07 4.06 -6.73
C LEU A 237 -5.53 2.95 -7.67
N SER A 238 -4.57 2.33 -8.33
CA SER A 238 -4.81 1.28 -9.32
C SER A 238 -3.82 0.14 -9.15
N THR A 239 -4.30 -1.06 -9.48
CA THR A 239 -3.51 -2.29 -9.49
C THR A 239 -3.85 -3.05 -10.77
N ILE A 240 -2.84 -3.58 -11.44
CA ILE A 240 -3.03 -4.52 -12.55
C ILE A 240 -2.56 -5.90 -12.11
N ILE A 241 -3.38 -6.91 -12.38
CA ILE A 241 -3.02 -8.32 -12.26
C ILE A 241 -2.92 -8.90 -13.66
N ILE A 242 -1.82 -9.57 -13.95
CA ILE A 242 -1.60 -10.26 -15.21
C ILE A 242 -1.39 -11.73 -14.90
N LYS A 243 -2.14 -12.61 -15.58
CA LYS A 243 -2.03 -14.06 -15.49
C LYS A 243 -1.70 -14.65 -16.87
N ARG A 244 -0.48 -15.17 -17.05
CA ARG A 244 0.00 -15.65 -18.32
C ARG A 244 -0.81 -16.83 -18.88
N GLN A 245 -1.29 -17.72 -18.03
CA GLN A 245 -2.11 -18.88 -18.41
C GLN A 245 -3.60 -18.55 -18.55
N GLY A 246 -3.96 -17.25 -18.55
CA GLY A 246 -5.33 -16.79 -18.66
C GLY A 246 -6.06 -16.70 -17.31
N ARG A 247 -7.26 -16.06 -17.34
CA ARG A 247 -8.09 -15.82 -16.16
C ARG A 247 -8.91 -17.04 -15.73
N GLN A 248 -8.79 -18.14 -16.46
CA GLN A 248 -9.59 -19.33 -16.18
C GLN A 248 -9.21 -19.90 -14.81
N THR A 249 -10.21 -20.09 -13.98
CA THR A 249 -10.12 -20.99 -12.84
C THR A 249 -9.71 -22.35 -13.41
N HIS A 250 -8.53 -22.83 -13.02
CA HIS A 250 -8.18 -24.22 -13.33
C HIS A 250 -9.32 -25.08 -12.79
N ASP A 251 -9.91 -25.88 -13.66
CA ASP A 251 -10.79 -26.96 -13.23
C ASP A 251 -10.00 -27.76 -12.21
N CYS A 252 -10.32 -27.57 -10.93
CA CYS A 252 -9.78 -28.39 -9.86
C CYS A 252 -10.37 -29.79 -10.07
N VAL A 253 -9.61 -30.67 -10.74
CA VAL A 253 -9.89 -32.09 -10.77
C VAL A 253 -9.25 -32.76 -9.57
#